data_f4bb15638b21c8275eaccc821a39a19e
#
_entry.id   f4bb15638b21c8275eaccc821a39a19e
#
_cell.length_a   1.000
_cell.length_b   1.000
_cell.length_c   1.000
_cell.angle_alpha   90.00
_cell.angle_beta   90.00
_cell.angle_gamma   90.00
#
_symmetry.space_group_name_H-M   'P 1'
#
loop_
_entity.id
_entity.type
_entity.pdbx_description
1 polymer ?
#
loop_
_entity_poly.entity_id
_entity_poly.type
_entity_poly.pdbx_seq_one_letter_code
_entity_poly.pdbx_strand_id
1 'polypeptide(L)'
;MMALLSPMTKKTPDPMSQQAAERRNLLLIGVALLTGALGAPLIAAAQAAPSDGARKINLSGRQRMLIQRAGKFVCLAHRSPQPQPLLTAAEKTLKLHQRTEVGLRAGDTELGLEPETNALVLKTLTQAQSAFQPYGEVIRKAIDDRAVTPSHVEKIADLNGPALIAMDSAVSVIERIYKSDELPERLAMLINIAGRQRMFIQKMVLHLCLYRSTQRSESRQELFRTMNRFNVSLDILKSVTAVAVPDKKREPLILALSAAQHNWDALRAYMSAATPTRRVQSHEGMLDVDRRAEDLLTKINEIVLLYEGAAG
;
A
#
# COMPACT_ATOMS: atom_id res chain seq x y z
N MET A 1 16.23 -41.74 65.61
CA MET A 1 16.23 -41.77 64.16
C MET A 1 15.37 -40.62 63.68
N MET A 2 16.00 -39.53 63.27
CA MET A 2 15.40 -38.23 62.96
C MET A 2 15.11 -38.14 61.48
N ALA A 3 13.87 -37.86 61.13
CA ALA A 3 13.45 -37.52 59.73
C ALA A 3 13.59 -36.00 59.52
N LEU A 4 14.40 -35.62 58.54
CA LEU A 4 14.59 -34.21 58.11
C LEU A 4 13.52 -33.81 57.14
N LEU A 5 12.70 -32.83 57.48
CA LEU A 5 11.74 -32.14 56.66
C LEU A 5 12.46 -31.05 55.85
N SER A 6 12.41 -31.12 54.54
CA SER A 6 12.84 -30.04 53.62
C SER A 6 11.74 -28.99 53.45
N PRO A 7 12.06 -27.69 53.39
CA PRO A 7 11.04 -26.66 53.23
C PRO A 7 10.63 -26.49 51.77
N MET A 8 9.33 -26.41 51.53
CA MET A 8 8.72 -26.00 50.22
C MET A 8 9.01 -24.54 49.94
N THR A 9 9.72 -24.26 48.85
CA THR A 9 9.91 -22.91 48.31
C THR A 9 8.64 -22.47 47.61
N LYS A 10 7.98 -21.43 48.12
CA LYS A 10 6.89 -20.72 47.42
C LYS A 10 7.45 -20.02 46.20
N LYS A 11 6.98 -20.43 45.02
CA LYS A 11 7.26 -19.80 43.72
C LYS A 11 6.49 -18.50 43.65
N THR A 12 7.16 -17.35 43.64
CA THR A 12 6.56 -16.05 43.38
C THR A 12 6.08 -15.97 41.92
N PRO A 13 4.89 -15.43 41.64
CA PRO A 13 4.41 -15.29 40.29
C PRO A 13 5.19 -14.21 39.50
N ASP A 14 5.37 -14.47 38.22
CA ASP A 14 6.07 -13.63 37.24
C ASP A 14 5.41 -12.25 37.09
N PRO A 15 6.17 -11.14 37.22
CA PRO A 15 5.62 -9.77 37.10
C PRO A 15 4.91 -9.46 35.77
N MET A 16 5.21 -10.19 34.69
CA MET A 16 4.51 -10.05 33.42
C MET A 16 3.06 -10.58 33.43
N SER A 17 2.75 -11.55 34.28
CA SER A 17 1.39 -12.09 34.40
C SER A 17 0.46 -11.17 35.21
N GLN A 18 1.00 -10.37 36.12
CA GLN A 18 0.22 -9.39 36.90
C GLN A 18 -0.17 -8.16 36.06
N GLN A 19 0.71 -7.66 35.17
CA GLN A 19 0.38 -6.54 34.29
C GLN A 19 -0.68 -6.89 33.26
N ALA A 20 -0.75 -8.14 32.80
CA ALA A 20 -1.79 -8.60 31.88
C ALA A 20 -3.18 -8.73 32.54
N ALA A 21 -3.22 -9.05 33.83
CA ALA A 21 -4.46 -9.12 34.63
C ALA A 21 -5.00 -7.73 34.97
N GLU A 22 -4.14 -6.77 35.27
CA GLU A 22 -4.54 -5.39 35.58
C GLU A 22 -5.12 -4.65 34.36
N ARG A 23 -4.61 -4.92 33.15
CA ARG A 23 -5.16 -4.33 31.92
C ARG A 23 -6.54 -4.87 31.54
N ARG A 24 -6.93 -6.07 31.97
CA ARG A 24 -8.27 -6.65 31.73
C ARG A 24 -9.33 -6.10 32.69
N ASN A 25 -8.96 -5.65 33.89
CA ASN A 25 -9.90 -5.12 34.88
C ASN A 25 -10.20 -3.62 34.75
N LEU A 26 -9.42 -2.87 33.95
CA LEU A 26 -9.65 -1.44 33.68
C LEU A 26 -10.69 -1.18 32.59
N LEU A 27 -11.22 -2.23 31.93
CA LEU A 27 -12.23 -2.11 30.87
C LEU A 27 -13.68 -2.38 31.33
N LEU A 28 -13.93 -2.62 32.62
CA LEU A 28 -15.25 -3.02 33.12
C LEU A 28 -15.83 -2.14 34.24
N ILE A 29 -15.23 -0.97 34.57
CA ILE A 29 -15.81 -0.04 35.56
C ILE A 29 -15.97 1.33 34.91
N GLY A 30 -17.12 1.59 34.33
CA GLY A 30 -17.43 2.89 33.74
C GLY A 30 -18.85 3.04 33.19
N VAL A 31 -19.83 2.39 33.81
CA VAL A 31 -21.24 2.70 33.54
C VAL A 31 -21.99 2.80 34.87
N ALA A 32 -22.09 4.02 35.40
CA ALA A 32 -23.24 4.43 36.24
C ALA A 32 -23.24 5.94 36.46
N LEU A 33 -24.30 6.60 35.98
CA LEU A 33 -24.96 7.75 36.51
C LEU A 33 -24.28 9.13 36.40
N LEU A 34 -24.70 9.88 35.35
CA LEU A 34 -25.05 11.32 35.51
C LEU A 34 -26.21 11.63 34.56
N THR A 35 -27.39 11.70 35.12
CA THR A 35 -28.61 12.26 34.54
C THR A 35 -28.48 13.77 34.47
N GLY A 36 -28.76 14.36 33.28
CA GLY A 36 -29.18 15.71 33.18
C GLY A 36 -28.22 16.69 32.52
N ALA A 37 -28.11 16.67 31.19
CA ALA A 37 -27.91 17.86 30.38
C ALA A 37 -28.39 17.53 28.97
N LEU A 38 -29.21 18.38 28.39
CA LEU A 38 -29.76 18.35 27.04
C LEU A 38 -28.62 18.10 26.03
N GLY A 39 -28.42 16.84 25.70
CA GLY A 39 -27.45 16.41 24.68
C GLY A 39 -28.00 16.76 23.31
N ALA A 40 -27.47 17.80 22.67
CA ALA A 40 -27.52 17.86 21.22
C ALA A 40 -26.92 16.53 20.67
N PRO A 41 -27.61 15.85 19.74
CA PRO A 41 -27.00 14.67 19.12
C PRO A 41 -25.71 15.16 18.46
N LEU A 42 -24.54 14.60 18.88
CA LEU A 42 -23.34 14.57 18.07
C LEU A 42 -23.74 13.79 16.82
N ILE A 43 -24.28 14.49 15.83
CA ILE A 43 -24.36 13.99 14.47
C ILE A 43 -22.89 13.83 14.07
N ALA A 44 -22.34 12.65 14.30
CA ALA A 44 -21.17 12.22 13.57
C ALA A 44 -21.58 12.41 12.10
N ALA A 45 -21.04 13.43 11.46
CA ALA A 45 -21.28 13.66 10.05
C ALA A 45 -20.84 12.34 9.37
N ALA A 46 -21.82 11.53 9.00
CA ALA A 46 -21.57 10.35 8.18
C ALA A 46 -20.87 10.89 6.93
N GLN A 47 -19.58 10.61 6.79
CA GLN A 47 -18.88 10.93 5.56
C GLN A 47 -19.65 10.21 4.45
N ALA A 48 -20.15 10.98 3.48
CA ALA A 48 -20.85 10.43 2.34
C ALA A 48 -19.95 9.34 1.72
N ALA A 49 -20.55 8.18 1.42
CA ALA A 49 -19.80 7.10 0.79
C ALA A 49 -19.24 7.62 -0.55
N PRO A 50 -17.98 7.31 -0.89
CA PRO A 50 -17.40 7.69 -2.17
C PRO A 50 -18.26 7.21 -3.33
N SER A 51 -18.38 8.02 -4.39
CA SER A 51 -19.06 7.59 -5.61
C SER A 51 -18.43 6.32 -6.21
N ASP A 52 -19.21 5.48 -6.90
CA ASP A 52 -18.70 4.27 -7.57
C ASP A 52 -17.54 4.60 -8.53
N GLY A 53 -17.62 5.70 -9.26
CA GLY A 53 -16.56 6.17 -10.14
C GLY A 53 -15.25 6.47 -9.39
N ALA A 54 -15.31 7.21 -8.27
CA ALA A 54 -14.14 7.49 -7.44
C ALA A 54 -13.53 6.19 -6.89
N ARG A 55 -14.39 5.26 -6.47
CA ARG A 55 -14.00 3.95 -5.97
C ARG A 55 -13.32 3.11 -7.05
N LYS A 56 -13.87 3.06 -8.26
CA LYS A 56 -13.27 2.35 -9.41
C LYS A 56 -11.90 2.93 -9.76
N ILE A 57 -11.74 4.24 -9.81
CA ILE A 57 -10.45 4.91 -10.06
C ILE A 57 -9.43 4.55 -8.97
N ASN A 58 -9.81 4.64 -7.69
CA ASN A 58 -8.92 4.29 -6.58
C ASN A 58 -8.49 2.82 -6.62
N LEU A 59 -9.44 1.89 -6.78
CA LEU A 59 -9.17 0.46 -6.70
C LEU A 59 -8.41 -0.06 -7.93
N SER A 60 -8.71 0.46 -9.13
CA SER A 60 -7.89 0.16 -10.32
C SER A 60 -6.48 0.75 -10.17
N GLY A 61 -6.35 1.96 -9.63
CA GLY A 61 -5.06 2.56 -9.29
C GLY A 61 -4.26 1.71 -8.30
N ARG A 62 -4.93 1.06 -7.32
CA ARG A 62 -4.32 0.13 -6.38
C ARG A 62 -3.72 -1.10 -7.06
N GLN A 63 -4.29 -1.58 -8.17
CA GLN A 63 -3.73 -2.70 -8.92
C GLN A 63 -2.32 -2.43 -9.42
N ARG A 64 -2.02 -1.21 -9.89
CA ARG A 64 -0.65 -0.82 -10.27
C ARG A 64 0.33 -1.01 -9.10
N MET A 65 -0.06 -0.61 -7.90
CA MET A 65 0.74 -0.76 -6.68
C MET A 65 0.93 -2.24 -6.31
N LEU A 66 -0.13 -3.07 -6.41
CA LEU A 66 -0.09 -4.48 -6.07
C LEU A 66 0.83 -5.27 -7.02
N ILE A 67 0.87 -4.93 -8.32
CA ILE A 67 1.83 -5.49 -9.29
C ILE A 67 3.27 -5.25 -8.79
N GLN A 68 3.61 -4.02 -8.43
CA GLN A 68 4.95 -3.69 -7.95
C GLN A 68 5.28 -4.37 -6.61
N ARG A 69 4.31 -4.37 -5.70
CA ARG A 69 4.44 -4.94 -4.35
C ARG A 69 4.69 -6.44 -4.37
N ALA A 70 3.99 -7.17 -5.21
CA ALA A 70 4.18 -8.62 -5.33
C ALA A 70 5.60 -8.98 -5.80
N GLY A 71 6.10 -8.35 -6.85
CA GLY A 71 7.48 -8.54 -7.31
C GLY A 71 8.53 -8.07 -6.31
N LYS A 72 8.25 -6.97 -5.60
CA LYS A 72 9.13 -6.47 -4.52
C LYS A 72 9.36 -7.54 -3.46
N PHE A 73 8.31 -8.18 -2.97
CA PHE A 73 8.44 -9.19 -1.93
C PHE A 73 9.20 -10.43 -2.41
N VAL A 74 8.98 -10.88 -3.65
CA VAL A 74 9.77 -11.98 -4.23
C VAL A 74 11.24 -11.58 -4.39
N CYS A 75 11.51 -10.37 -4.91
CA CYS A 75 12.89 -9.90 -5.03
C CYS A 75 13.59 -9.78 -3.66
N LEU A 76 12.92 -9.27 -2.62
CA LEU A 76 13.47 -9.20 -1.27
C LEU A 76 13.70 -10.59 -0.66
N ALA A 77 12.87 -11.58 -0.98
CA ALA A 77 13.04 -12.96 -0.54
C ALA A 77 14.24 -13.66 -1.16
N HIS A 78 14.72 -13.23 -2.30
CA HIS A 78 15.84 -13.85 -3.08
C HIS A 78 17.10 -13.80 -2.25
N ARG A 79 17.59 -13.52 -1.40
CA ARG A 79 18.80 -13.61 -0.57
C ARG A 79 18.49 -13.45 0.91
N SER A 80 17.21 -13.63 1.22
CA SER A 80 16.78 -13.58 2.61
C SER A 80 17.17 -14.88 3.33
N PRO A 81 17.75 -14.81 4.53
CA PRO A 81 17.93 -15.97 5.37
C PRO A 81 16.60 -16.58 5.82
N GLN A 82 15.53 -15.79 5.78
CA GLN A 82 14.16 -16.18 6.11
C GLN A 82 13.19 -15.72 5.01
N PRO A 83 13.09 -16.42 3.87
CA PRO A 83 12.27 -15.99 2.74
C PRO A 83 10.76 -16.11 2.99
N GLN A 84 10.31 -17.00 3.89
CA GLN A 84 8.90 -17.34 4.08
C GLN A 84 7.99 -16.15 4.45
N PRO A 85 8.32 -15.25 5.37
CA PRO A 85 7.49 -14.08 5.65
C PRO A 85 7.27 -13.20 4.41
N LEU A 86 8.30 -13.02 3.58
CA LEU A 86 8.24 -12.23 2.36
C LEU A 86 7.41 -12.93 1.26
N LEU A 87 7.55 -14.24 1.11
CA LEU A 87 6.72 -15.04 0.19
C LEU A 87 5.25 -15.05 0.62
N THR A 88 4.97 -15.14 1.92
CA THR A 88 3.61 -15.00 2.46
C THR A 88 3.03 -13.60 2.17
N ALA A 89 3.84 -12.55 2.25
CA ALA A 89 3.41 -11.20 1.89
C ALA A 89 3.16 -11.06 0.38
N ALA A 90 3.96 -11.71 -0.47
CA ALA A 90 3.71 -11.80 -1.91
C ALA A 90 2.39 -12.52 -2.22
N GLU A 91 2.11 -13.64 -1.56
CA GLU A 91 0.87 -14.41 -1.71
C GLU A 91 -0.37 -13.58 -1.32
N LYS A 92 -0.34 -12.92 -0.15
CA LYS A 92 -1.42 -12.03 0.27
C LYS A 92 -1.64 -10.90 -0.74
N THR A 93 -0.55 -10.37 -1.32
CA THR A 93 -0.62 -9.32 -2.33
C THR A 93 -1.28 -9.82 -3.63
N LEU A 94 -0.93 -11.02 -4.10
CA LEU A 94 -1.57 -11.64 -5.27
C LEU A 94 -3.05 -11.93 -5.03
N LYS A 95 -3.43 -12.46 -3.87
CA LYS A 95 -4.83 -12.70 -3.51
C LYS A 95 -5.65 -11.39 -3.53
N LEU A 96 -5.08 -10.31 -2.98
CA LEU A 96 -5.72 -9.00 -3.00
C LEU A 96 -5.82 -8.43 -4.43
N HIS A 97 -4.78 -8.62 -5.26
CA HIS A 97 -4.81 -8.23 -6.68
C HIS A 97 -5.93 -8.97 -7.41
N GLN A 98 -6.02 -10.29 -7.28
CA GLN A 98 -7.04 -11.13 -7.92
C GLN A 98 -8.45 -10.75 -7.47
N ARG A 99 -8.69 -10.61 -6.15
CA ARG A 99 -10.00 -10.19 -5.63
C ARG A 99 -10.42 -8.83 -6.20
N THR A 100 -9.50 -7.86 -6.20
CA THR A 100 -9.82 -6.52 -6.73
C THR A 100 -10.07 -6.56 -8.24
N GLU A 101 -9.32 -7.37 -8.98
CA GLU A 101 -9.52 -7.55 -10.44
C GLU A 101 -10.91 -8.12 -10.75
N VAL A 102 -11.31 -9.16 -10.03
CA VAL A 102 -12.67 -9.73 -10.13
C VAL A 102 -13.73 -8.70 -9.74
N GLY A 103 -13.55 -7.98 -8.63
CA GLY A 103 -14.48 -6.97 -8.15
C GLY A 103 -14.64 -5.80 -9.14
N LEU A 104 -13.58 -5.37 -9.80
CA LEU A 104 -13.65 -4.33 -10.85
C LEU A 104 -14.48 -4.74 -12.06
N ARG A 105 -14.72 -6.04 -12.29
CA ARG A 105 -15.54 -6.57 -13.40
C ARG A 105 -16.93 -6.94 -12.96
N ALA A 106 -17.01 -7.76 -11.93
CA ALA A 106 -18.27 -8.42 -11.50
C ALA A 106 -18.96 -7.70 -10.35
N GLY A 107 -18.36 -6.65 -9.80
CA GLY A 107 -18.79 -6.03 -8.56
C GLY A 107 -18.24 -6.76 -7.33
N ASP A 108 -18.18 -6.07 -6.21
CA ASP A 108 -17.83 -6.61 -4.88
C ASP A 108 -18.37 -5.63 -3.83
N THR A 109 -19.40 -6.02 -3.11
CA THR A 109 -20.09 -5.17 -2.14
C THR A 109 -19.19 -4.74 -0.97
N GLU A 110 -18.26 -5.60 -0.53
CA GLU A 110 -17.30 -5.26 0.52
C GLU A 110 -16.24 -4.25 0.03
N LEU A 111 -15.96 -4.25 -1.28
CA LEU A 111 -15.11 -3.24 -1.90
C LEU A 111 -15.90 -1.98 -2.32
N GLY A 112 -17.24 -2.00 -2.21
CA GLY A 112 -18.12 -0.94 -2.66
C GLY A 112 -18.08 -0.73 -4.17
N LEU A 113 -18.03 -1.83 -4.93
CA LEU A 113 -17.97 -1.83 -6.39
C LEU A 113 -19.25 -2.39 -6.99
N GLU A 114 -19.88 -1.63 -7.87
CA GLU A 114 -20.93 -2.13 -8.76
C GLU A 114 -20.31 -2.89 -9.94
N PRO A 115 -21.05 -3.88 -10.51
CA PRO A 115 -20.62 -4.59 -11.72
C PRO A 115 -20.29 -3.62 -12.85
N GLU A 116 -19.21 -3.90 -13.58
CA GLU A 116 -18.81 -3.08 -14.71
C GLU A 116 -19.64 -3.41 -15.95
N THR A 117 -20.21 -2.39 -16.58
CA THR A 117 -21.02 -2.54 -17.78
C THR A 117 -20.40 -1.87 -19.01
N ASN A 118 -19.39 -1.01 -18.82
CA ASN A 118 -18.75 -0.32 -19.93
C ASN A 118 -17.81 -1.27 -20.70
N ALA A 119 -18.15 -1.54 -21.96
CA ALA A 119 -17.41 -2.48 -22.82
C ALA A 119 -15.93 -2.10 -23.01
N LEU A 120 -15.60 -0.78 -23.05
CA LEU A 120 -14.22 -0.32 -23.21
C LEU A 120 -13.42 -0.57 -21.92
N VAL A 121 -14.00 -0.34 -20.76
CA VAL A 121 -13.38 -0.64 -19.46
C VAL A 121 -13.13 -2.15 -19.35
N LEU A 122 -14.13 -2.99 -19.61
CA LEU A 122 -14.00 -4.45 -19.60
C LEU A 122 -12.90 -4.94 -20.54
N LYS A 123 -12.83 -4.39 -21.77
CA LYS A 123 -11.78 -4.73 -22.75
C LYS A 123 -10.39 -4.41 -22.20
N THR A 124 -10.19 -3.22 -21.65
CA THR A 124 -8.86 -2.81 -21.15
C THR A 124 -8.46 -3.55 -19.88
N LEU A 125 -9.39 -3.89 -19.00
CA LEU A 125 -9.15 -4.79 -17.86
C LEU A 125 -8.72 -6.18 -18.33
N THR A 126 -9.33 -6.72 -19.40
CA THR A 126 -8.93 -8.01 -19.99
C THR A 126 -7.50 -7.97 -20.53
N GLN A 127 -7.14 -6.89 -21.22
CA GLN A 127 -5.78 -6.69 -21.72
C GLN A 127 -4.76 -6.58 -20.57
N ALA A 128 -5.10 -5.85 -19.50
CA ALA A 128 -4.25 -5.73 -18.31
C ALA A 128 -4.05 -7.09 -17.63
N GLN A 129 -5.10 -7.91 -17.52
CA GLN A 129 -5.01 -9.25 -16.96
C GLN A 129 -4.13 -10.17 -17.81
N SER A 130 -4.29 -10.16 -19.13
CA SER A 130 -3.47 -10.96 -20.05
C SER A 130 -1.98 -10.58 -19.95
N ALA A 131 -1.68 -9.29 -19.84
CA ALA A 131 -0.30 -8.81 -19.67
C ALA A 131 0.28 -9.15 -18.28
N PHE A 132 -0.57 -9.21 -17.24
CA PHE A 132 -0.16 -9.57 -15.89
C PHE A 132 0.09 -11.07 -15.71
N GLN A 133 -0.62 -11.94 -16.45
CA GLN A 133 -0.62 -13.38 -16.25
C GLN A 133 0.79 -13.98 -16.20
N PRO A 134 1.71 -13.78 -17.17
CA PRO A 134 3.05 -14.37 -17.11
C PRO A 134 3.87 -13.86 -15.93
N TYR A 135 3.71 -12.60 -15.53
CA TYR A 135 4.34 -12.02 -14.34
C TYR A 135 3.81 -12.68 -13.06
N GLY A 136 2.49 -12.82 -12.94
CA GLY A 136 1.83 -13.47 -11.82
C GLY A 136 2.22 -14.96 -11.67
N GLU A 137 2.46 -15.66 -12.78
CA GLU A 137 2.92 -17.05 -12.79
C GLU A 137 4.33 -17.19 -12.20
N VAL A 138 5.25 -16.29 -12.54
CA VAL A 138 6.60 -16.28 -11.94
C VAL A 138 6.54 -16.10 -10.43
N ILE A 139 5.67 -15.21 -9.97
CA ILE A 139 5.49 -14.95 -8.54
C ILE A 139 4.86 -16.15 -7.84
N ARG A 140 3.79 -16.75 -8.41
CA ARG A 140 3.16 -17.98 -7.87
C ARG A 140 4.17 -19.10 -7.76
N LYS A 141 4.96 -19.33 -8.82
CA LYS A 141 5.98 -20.37 -8.80
C LYS A 141 6.99 -20.17 -7.66
N ALA A 142 7.49 -18.95 -7.43
CA ALA A 142 8.38 -18.67 -6.31
C ALA A 142 7.75 -18.95 -4.94
N ILE A 143 6.43 -18.69 -4.80
CA ILE A 143 5.65 -18.97 -3.58
C ILE A 143 5.49 -20.48 -3.39
N ASP A 144 5.10 -21.22 -4.43
CA ASP A 144 4.84 -22.66 -4.40
C ASP A 144 6.13 -23.45 -4.13
N ASP A 145 7.23 -23.06 -4.77
CA ASP A 145 8.58 -23.62 -4.56
C ASP A 145 9.13 -23.25 -3.16
N ARG A 146 8.53 -22.30 -2.45
CA ARG A 146 9.04 -21.72 -1.19
C ARG A 146 10.49 -21.22 -1.27
N ALA A 147 10.92 -20.85 -2.46
CA ALA A 147 12.28 -20.46 -2.77
C ALA A 147 12.32 -19.47 -3.94
N VAL A 148 13.28 -18.57 -3.92
CA VAL A 148 13.50 -17.62 -5.01
C VAL A 148 14.85 -17.86 -5.65
N THR A 149 14.83 -18.22 -6.92
CA THR A 149 16.04 -18.41 -7.74
C THR A 149 16.44 -17.12 -8.46
N PRO A 150 17.68 -16.98 -8.94
CA PRO A 150 18.07 -15.87 -9.82
C PRO A 150 17.15 -15.74 -11.05
N SER A 151 16.70 -16.87 -11.65
CA SER A 151 15.77 -16.87 -12.78
C SER A 151 14.42 -16.22 -12.46
N HIS A 152 13.89 -16.39 -11.23
CA HIS A 152 12.67 -15.69 -10.81
C HIS A 152 12.88 -14.18 -10.82
N VAL A 153 14.01 -13.69 -10.29
CA VAL A 153 14.33 -12.25 -10.22
C VAL A 153 14.50 -11.65 -11.62
N GLU A 154 15.19 -12.36 -12.52
CA GLU A 154 15.37 -11.94 -13.92
C GLU A 154 14.02 -11.83 -14.65
N LYS A 155 13.15 -12.84 -14.53
CA LYS A 155 11.82 -12.82 -15.14
C LYS A 155 10.94 -11.71 -14.54
N ILE A 156 11.04 -11.43 -13.24
CA ILE A 156 10.35 -10.28 -12.63
C ILE A 156 10.83 -8.97 -13.26
N ALA A 157 12.14 -8.80 -13.47
CA ALA A 157 12.68 -7.61 -14.12
C ALA A 157 12.15 -7.43 -15.55
N ASP A 158 12.04 -8.52 -16.32
CA ASP A 158 11.59 -8.49 -17.73
C ASP A 158 10.07 -8.26 -17.85
N LEU A 159 9.27 -8.89 -16.99
CA LEU A 159 7.81 -8.93 -17.13
C LEU A 159 7.07 -7.81 -16.36
N ASN A 160 7.74 -7.15 -15.41
CA ASN A 160 7.13 -6.08 -14.61
C ASN A 160 6.65 -4.89 -15.47
N GLY A 161 7.49 -4.45 -16.43
CA GLY A 161 7.19 -3.33 -17.29
C GLY A 161 5.90 -3.51 -18.10
N PRO A 162 5.77 -4.57 -18.90
CA PRO A 162 4.56 -4.88 -19.66
C PRO A 162 3.29 -4.95 -18.81
N ALA A 163 3.34 -5.65 -17.66
CA ALA A 163 2.22 -5.76 -16.74
C ALA A 163 1.76 -4.40 -16.19
N LEU A 164 2.73 -3.55 -15.80
CA LEU A 164 2.42 -2.21 -15.28
C LEU A 164 1.85 -1.30 -16.35
N ILE A 165 2.42 -1.28 -17.57
CA ILE A 165 1.95 -0.43 -18.68
C ILE A 165 0.51 -0.76 -19.04
N ALA A 166 0.16 -2.02 -19.16
CA ALA A 166 -1.20 -2.45 -19.49
C ALA A 166 -2.19 -2.03 -18.39
N MET A 167 -1.84 -2.16 -17.13
CA MET A 167 -2.69 -1.72 -16.02
C MET A 167 -2.81 -0.20 -15.95
N ASP A 168 -1.74 0.55 -16.22
CA ASP A 168 -1.78 2.02 -16.25
C ASP A 168 -2.70 2.53 -17.40
N SER A 169 -2.71 1.83 -18.53
CA SER A 169 -3.64 2.09 -19.65
C SER A 169 -5.10 1.86 -19.24
N ALA A 170 -5.39 0.75 -18.52
CA ALA A 170 -6.74 0.48 -18.02
C ALA A 170 -7.21 1.54 -17.02
N VAL A 171 -6.35 1.95 -16.08
CA VAL A 171 -6.68 3.03 -15.13
C VAL A 171 -6.97 4.35 -15.83
N SER A 172 -6.21 4.69 -16.87
CA SER A 172 -6.43 5.92 -17.64
C SER A 172 -7.77 5.90 -18.39
N VAL A 173 -8.23 4.73 -18.85
CA VAL A 173 -9.57 4.57 -19.45
C VAL A 173 -10.65 4.71 -18.38
N ILE A 174 -10.50 4.06 -17.23
CA ILE A 174 -11.44 4.13 -16.12
C ILE A 174 -11.58 5.58 -15.63
N GLU A 175 -10.47 6.30 -15.42
CA GLU A 175 -10.50 7.72 -15.06
C GLU A 175 -11.30 8.56 -16.06
N ARG A 176 -11.07 8.36 -17.36
CA ARG A 176 -11.75 9.12 -18.42
C ARG A 176 -13.25 8.82 -18.50
N ILE A 177 -13.66 7.56 -18.27
CA ILE A 177 -15.07 7.14 -18.35
C ILE A 177 -15.85 7.60 -17.12
N TYR A 178 -15.22 7.52 -15.92
CA TYR A 178 -15.93 7.78 -14.67
C TYR A 178 -15.78 9.22 -14.14
N LYS A 179 -15.08 10.10 -14.85
CA LYS A 179 -15.17 11.53 -14.56
C LYS A 179 -16.56 12.03 -14.99
N SER A 180 -17.24 12.75 -14.10
CA SER A 180 -18.59 13.26 -14.30
C SER A 180 -18.79 14.54 -13.47
N ASP A 181 -19.99 15.14 -13.52
CA ASP A 181 -20.34 16.28 -12.66
C ASP A 181 -20.33 15.89 -11.17
N GLU A 182 -20.67 14.64 -10.85
CA GLU A 182 -20.57 14.10 -9.48
C GLU A 182 -19.11 13.85 -9.05
N LEU A 183 -18.22 13.54 -10.01
CA LEU A 183 -16.79 13.43 -9.79
C LEU A 183 -16.06 14.43 -10.71
N PRO A 184 -15.85 15.67 -10.26
CA PRO A 184 -15.17 16.68 -11.05
C PRO A 184 -13.81 16.20 -11.58
N GLU A 185 -13.51 16.56 -12.82
CA GLU A 185 -12.28 16.10 -13.52
C GLU A 185 -11.01 16.31 -12.70
N ARG A 186 -10.94 17.44 -11.97
CA ARG A 186 -9.79 17.74 -11.10
C ARG A 186 -9.66 16.78 -9.92
N LEU A 187 -10.78 16.35 -9.31
CA LEU A 187 -10.76 15.36 -8.22
C LEU A 187 -10.42 13.96 -8.74
N ALA A 188 -10.99 13.55 -9.88
CA ALA A 188 -10.62 12.29 -10.55
C ALA A 188 -9.11 12.24 -10.84
N MET A 189 -8.55 13.33 -11.35
CA MET A 189 -7.11 13.47 -11.59
C MET A 189 -6.30 13.36 -10.29
N LEU A 190 -6.71 14.03 -9.21
CA LEU A 190 -6.02 13.98 -7.90
C LEU A 190 -6.04 12.56 -7.31
N ILE A 191 -7.17 11.85 -7.37
CA ILE A 191 -7.29 10.44 -6.94
C ILE A 191 -6.31 9.56 -7.73
N ASN A 192 -6.24 9.72 -9.05
CA ASN A 192 -5.33 8.95 -9.90
C ASN A 192 -3.85 9.29 -9.60
N ILE A 193 -3.49 10.58 -9.47
CA ILE A 193 -2.11 10.99 -9.15
C ILE A 193 -1.71 10.46 -7.76
N ALA A 194 -2.57 10.62 -6.74
CA ALA A 194 -2.30 10.09 -5.41
C ALA A 194 -2.23 8.55 -5.41
N GLY A 195 -3.11 7.89 -6.16
CA GLY A 195 -3.04 6.45 -6.40
C GLY A 195 -1.73 6.01 -7.04
N ARG A 196 -1.20 6.80 -7.98
CA ARG A 196 0.09 6.54 -8.64
C ARG A 196 1.28 6.67 -7.67
N GLN A 197 1.19 7.53 -6.66
CA GLN A 197 2.21 7.63 -5.61
C GLN A 197 2.42 6.31 -4.89
N ARG A 198 1.34 5.59 -4.55
CA ARG A 198 1.42 4.25 -3.94
C ARG A 198 2.24 3.29 -4.78
N MET A 199 2.01 3.31 -6.10
CA MET A 199 2.76 2.48 -7.05
C MET A 199 4.23 2.89 -7.12
N PHE A 200 4.54 4.19 -7.17
CA PHE A 200 5.93 4.66 -7.21
C PHE A 200 6.73 4.21 -6.00
N ILE A 201 6.15 4.23 -4.79
CA ILE A 201 6.81 3.77 -3.57
C ILE A 201 7.24 2.31 -3.71
N GLN A 202 6.33 1.43 -4.09
CA GLN A 202 6.64 0.00 -4.25
C GLN A 202 7.63 -0.24 -5.38
N LYS A 203 7.50 0.50 -6.48
CA LYS A 203 8.36 0.44 -7.65
C LYS A 203 9.80 0.84 -7.33
N MET A 204 10.01 1.88 -6.52
CA MET A 204 11.35 2.29 -6.09
C MET A 204 12.07 1.17 -5.33
N VAL A 205 11.40 0.54 -4.36
CA VAL A 205 11.98 -0.58 -3.59
C VAL A 205 12.25 -1.78 -4.49
N LEU A 206 11.30 -2.13 -5.38
CA LEU A 206 11.48 -3.20 -6.34
C LEU A 206 12.71 -2.96 -7.22
N HIS A 207 12.82 -1.79 -7.86
CA HIS A 207 13.93 -1.51 -8.76
C HIS A 207 15.28 -1.38 -8.04
N LEU A 208 15.31 -0.91 -6.80
CA LEU A 208 16.51 -0.97 -5.97
C LEU A 208 16.93 -2.43 -5.71
N CYS A 209 15.97 -3.29 -5.36
CA CYS A 209 16.21 -4.71 -5.15
C CYS A 209 16.67 -5.42 -6.44
N LEU A 210 16.00 -5.17 -7.56
CA LEU A 210 16.37 -5.71 -8.87
C LEU A 210 17.79 -5.28 -9.28
N TYR A 211 18.11 -3.99 -9.16
CA TYR A 211 19.46 -3.50 -9.46
C TYR A 211 20.52 -4.20 -8.64
N ARG A 212 20.29 -4.40 -7.35
CA ARG A 212 21.23 -5.13 -6.48
C ARG A 212 21.37 -6.61 -6.82
N SER A 213 20.30 -7.23 -7.26
CA SER A 213 20.28 -8.67 -7.54
C SER A 213 20.83 -8.99 -8.92
N THR A 214 20.56 -8.15 -9.92
CA THR A 214 20.88 -8.41 -11.34
C THR A 214 21.99 -7.51 -11.88
N GLN A 215 22.33 -6.42 -11.20
CA GLN A 215 23.26 -5.37 -11.66
C GLN A 215 22.84 -4.70 -12.98
N ARG A 216 21.58 -4.83 -13.39
CA ARG A 216 21.06 -4.20 -14.62
C ARG A 216 20.97 -2.69 -14.47
N SER A 217 21.60 -1.95 -15.40
CA SER A 217 21.57 -0.48 -15.44
C SER A 217 20.18 0.08 -15.60
N GLU A 218 19.28 -0.64 -16.30
CA GLU A 218 17.88 -0.28 -16.51
C GLU A 218 17.12 -0.18 -15.19
N SER A 219 17.35 -1.12 -14.28
CA SER A 219 16.73 -1.10 -12.95
C SER A 219 17.17 0.13 -12.14
N ARG A 220 18.46 0.50 -12.23
CA ARG A 220 18.98 1.71 -11.59
C ARG A 220 18.37 2.97 -12.20
N GLN A 221 18.30 3.05 -13.52
CA GLN A 221 17.71 4.20 -14.23
C GLN A 221 16.23 4.36 -13.87
N GLU A 222 15.49 3.25 -13.80
CA GLU A 222 14.07 3.27 -13.49
C GLU A 222 13.82 3.65 -12.03
N LEU A 223 14.70 3.28 -11.10
CA LEU A 223 14.68 3.77 -9.73
C LEU A 223 14.73 5.31 -9.70
N PHE A 224 15.74 5.93 -10.32
CA PHE A 224 15.89 7.39 -10.30
C PHE A 224 14.77 8.11 -11.05
N ARG A 225 14.30 7.56 -12.19
CA ARG A 225 13.13 8.10 -12.87
C ARG A 225 11.89 8.08 -11.98
N THR A 226 11.69 6.98 -11.24
CA THR A 226 10.54 6.83 -10.35
C THR A 226 10.62 7.80 -9.18
N MET A 227 11.81 7.98 -8.58
CA MET A 227 12.04 8.98 -7.53
C MET A 227 11.70 10.40 -8.00
N ASN A 228 12.13 10.77 -9.20
CA ASN A 228 11.81 12.08 -9.77
C ASN A 228 10.32 12.25 -10.05
N ARG A 229 9.66 11.24 -10.63
CA ARG A 229 8.21 11.25 -10.89
C ARG A 229 7.40 11.34 -9.59
N PHE A 230 7.83 10.65 -8.55
CA PHE A 230 7.21 10.77 -7.22
C PHE A 230 7.27 12.21 -6.72
N ASN A 231 8.44 12.82 -6.73
CA ASN A 231 8.64 14.20 -6.27
C ASN A 231 7.75 15.18 -7.05
N VAL A 232 7.85 15.17 -8.38
CA VAL A 232 7.06 16.08 -9.24
C VAL A 232 5.56 15.90 -9.01
N SER A 233 5.07 14.67 -8.94
CA SER A 233 3.64 14.44 -8.73
C SER A 233 3.17 14.76 -7.31
N LEU A 234 4.03 14.66 -6.29
CA LEU A 234 3.72 15.14 -4.94
C LEU A 234 3.57 16.67 -4.91
N ASP A 235 4.43 17.39 -5.65
CA ASP A 235 4.32 18.85 -5.79
C ASP A 235 3.04 19.26 -6.54
N ILE A 236 2.63 18.51 -7.56
CA ILE A 236 1.34 18.71 -8.23
C ILE A 236 0.18 18.50 -7.25
N LEU A 237 0.21 17.43 -6.45
CA LEU A 237 -0.83 17.19 -5.43
C LEU A 237 -0.95 18.38 -4.48
N LYS A 238 0.16 18.90 -3.95
CA LYS A 238 0.16 20.07 -3.04
C LYS A 238 -0.43 21.32 -3.69
N SER A 239 0.00 21.65 -4.91
CA SER A 239 -0.42 22.87 -5.61
C SER A 239 -1.87 22.81 -6.07
N VAL A 240 -2.33 21.67 -6.62
CA VAL A 240 -3.69 21.54 -7.14
C VAL A 240 -4.72 21.38 -6.01
N THR A 241 -4.35 20.74 -4.90
CA THR A 241 -5.24 20.64 -3.72
C THR A 241 -5.67 22.00 -3.21
N ALA A 242 -4.75 22.97 -3.21
CA ALA A 242 -5.02 24.33 -2.73
C ALA A 242 -6.16 25.03 -3.50
N VAL A 243 -6.39 24.66 -4.75
CA VAL A 243 -7.37 25.32 -5.64
C VAL A 243 -8.54 24.42 -6.05
N ALA A 244 -8.38 23.10 -6.00
CA ALA A 244 -9.38 22.15 -6.50
C ALA A 244 -10.26 21.52 -5.40
N VAL A 245 -9.83 21.56 -4.14
CA VAL A 245 -10.55 20.95 -3.03
C VAL A 245 -11.30 22.04 -2.24
N PRO A 246 -12.61 21.83 -1.92
CA PRO A 246 -13.38 22.77 -1.10
C PRO A 246 -12.73 23.03 0.26
N ASP A 247 -12.80 24.26 0.77
CA ASP A 247 -12.11 24.72 1.98
C ASP A 247 -12.34 23.80 3.19
N LYS A 248 -13.56 23.34 3.39
CA LYS A 248 -13.93 22.45 4.51
C LYS A 248 -13.22 21.09 4.49
N LYS A 249 -12.78 20.62 3.32
CA LYS A 249 -12.12 19.32 3.11
C LYS A 249 -10.61 19.47 2.85
N ARG A 250 -10.10 20.69 2.74
CA ARG A 250 -8.72 21.00 2.32
C ARG A 250 -7.70 20.83 3.43
N GLU A 251 -7.99 21.31 4.64
CA GLU A 251 -7.02 21.32 5.74
C GLU A 251 -6.46 19.92 6.08
N PRO A 252 -7.27 18.85 6.25
CA PRO A 252 -6.75 17.49 6.47
C PRO A 252 -5.82 17.02 5.36
N LEU A 253 -6.11 17.37 4.10
CA LEU A 253 -5.26 17.01 2.95
C LEU A 253 -3.92 17.72 2.98
N ILE A 254 -3.88 19.02 3.33
CA ILE A 254 -2.64 19.78 3.46
C ILE A 254 -1.75 19.16 4.54
N LEU A 255 -2.32 18.81 5.69
CA LEU A 255 -1.58 18.17 6.78
C LEU A 255 -1.03 16.80 6.36
N ALA A 256 -1.86 15.98 5.72
CA ALA A 256 -1.44 14.66 5.24
C ALA A 256 -0.35 14.75 4.16
N LEU A 257 -0.47 15.70 3.22
CA LEU A 257 0.55 15.96 2.18
C LEU A 257 1.87 16.44 2.78
N SER A 258 1.83 17.29 3.83
CA SER A 258 3.02 17.74 4.54
C SER A 258 3.72 16.59 5.26
N ALA A 259 2.97 15.70 5.92
CA ALA A 259 3.50 14.51 6.56
C ALA A 259 4.12 13.54 5.53
N ALA A 260 3.47 13.35 4.38
CA ALA A 260 4.01 12.54 3.29
C ALA A 260 5.30 13.12 2.71
N GLN A 261 5.39 14.46 2.58
CA GLN A 261 6.62 15.13 2.15
C GLN A 261 7.78 14.87 3.11
N HIS A 262 7.55 14.99 4.41
CA HIS A 262 8.59 14.73 5.42
C HIS A 262 9.12 13.30 5.33
N ASN A 263 8.21 12.30 5.25
CA ASN A 263 8.60 10.89 5.12
C ASN A 263 9.31 10.62 3.79
N TRP A 264 8.90 11.30 2.71
CA TRP A 264 9.56 11.21 1.42
C TRP A 264 10.98 11.74 1.44
N ASP A 265 11.21 12.91 2.03
CA ASP A 265 12.53 13.51 2.10
C ASP A 265 13.52 12.62 2.87
N ALA A 266 13.06 12.01 3.97
CA ALA A 266 13.83 11.03 4.73
C ALA A 266 14.15 9.76 3.91
N LEU A 267 13.15 9.18 3.23
CA LEU A 267 13.33 7.99 2.38
C LEU A 267 14.24 8.29 1.20
N ARG A 268 14.03 9.43 0.52
CA ARG A 268 14.83 9.88 -0.63
C ARG A 268 16.29 10.05 -0.26
N ALA A 269 16.58 10.73 0.85
CA ALA A 269 17.95 10.91 1.34
C ALA A 269 18.62 9.56 1.63
N TYR A 270 17.89 8.65 2.28
CA TYR A 270 18.37 7.31 2.58
C TYR A 270 18.65 6.50 1.30
N MET A 271 17.73 6.47 0.33
CA MET A 271 17.92 5.74 -0.94
C MET A 271 19.03 6.35 -1.80
N SER A 272 19.19 7.68 -1.81
CA SER A 272 20.25 8.36 -2.56
C SER A 272 21.63 8.08 -1.97
N ALA A 273 21.76 8.11 -0.65
CA ALA A 273 23.00 7.73 0.04
C ALA A 273 23.31 6.23 -0.10
N ALA A 274 22.32 5.43 -0.30
CA ALA A 274 22.34 3.97 -0.35
C ALA A 274 22.81 3.40 -1.69
N THR A 275 22.58 4.14 -2.78
CA THR A 275 22.87 3.66 -4.13
C THR A 275 24.37 3.45 -4.40
N PRO A 276 25.32 4.22 -3.83
CA PRO A 276 26.75 3.96 -3.94
C PRO A 276 27.38 3.22 -2.76
N THR A 277 26.67 3.05 -1.63
CA THR A 277 27.30 2.57 -0.38
C THR A 277 26.97 1.12 -0.03
N ARG A 278 27.94 0.43 0.62
CA ARG A 278 27.78 -0.94 1.14
C ARG A 278 26.63 -1.11 2.14
N ARG A 279 26.13 -0.06 2.78
CA ARG A 279 25.14 -0.13 3.87
C ARG A 279 23.77 -0.66 3.40
N VAL A 280 23.34 -0.33 2.18
CA VAL A 280 22.12 -0.89 1.58
C VAL A 280 22.41 -2.15 0.77
N GLN A 281 23.65 -2.55 0.69
CA GLN A 281 24.01 -3.83 0.07
C GLN A 281 23.68 -5.04 0.95
N SER A 282 23.42 -4.85 2.24
CA SER A 282 22.97 -5.93 3.13
C SER A 282 21.47 -6.19 2.95
N HIS A 283 21.05 -7.43 3.24
CA HIS A 283 19.62 -7.77 3.26
C HIS A 283 18.86 -6.92 4.28
N GLU A 284 19.42 -6.71 5.47
CA GLU A 284 18.85 -5.87 6.53
C GLU A 284 18.65 -4.42 6.07
N GLY A 285 19.62 -3.83 5.37
CA GLY A 285 19.49 -2.49 4.80
C GLY A 285 18.35 -2.39 3.79
N MET A 286 18.09 -3.45 3.01
CA MET A 286 16.94 -3.49 2.10
C MET A 286 15.61 -3.60 2.84
N LEU A 287 15.55 -4.34 3.94
CA LEU A 287 14.35 -4.40 4.78
C LEU A 287 14.09 -3.05 5.48
N ASP A 288 15.14 -2.30 5.83
CA ASP A 288 14.98 -0.93 6.37
C ASP A 288 14.42 0.04 5.33
N VAL A 289 14.89 -0.04 4.07
CA VAL A 289 14.29 0.71 2.96
C VAL A 289 12.82 0.34 2.80
N ASP A 290 12.49 -0.95 2.81
CA ASP A 290 11.12 -1.43 2.66
C ASP A 290 10.22 -0.91 3.78
N ARG A 291 10.65 -0.98 5.03
CA ARG A 291 9.90 -0.46 6.19
C ARG A 291 9.60 1.03 6.05
N ARG A 292 10.60 1.87 5.72
CA ARG A 292 10.41 3.31 5.48
C ARG A 292 9.45 3.59 4.31
N ALA A 293 9.52 2.77 3.28
CA ALA A 293 8.61 2.86 2.15
C ALA A 293 7.17 2.49 2.53
N GLU A 294 6.97 1.50 3.40
CA GLU A 294 5.64 1.14 3.93
C GLU A 294 5.08 2.25 4.85
N ASP A 295 5.92 2.92 5.65
CA ASP A 295 5.51 4.09 6.46
C ASP A 295 5.02 5.24 5.56
N LEU A 296 5.75 5.55 4.48
CA LEU A 296 5.32 6.53 3.49
C LEU A 296 4.05 6.08 2.75
N LEU A 297 3.93 4.80 2.40
CA LEU A 297 2.74 4.24 1.75
C LEU A 297 1.48 4.43 2.62
N THR A 298 1.61 4.28 3.93
CA THR A 298 0.52 4.51 4.88
C THR A 298 0.01 5.95 4.79
N LYS A 299 0.90 6.94 4.72
CA LYS A 299 0.54 8.35 4.54
C LYS A 299 -0.11 8.62 3.18
N ILE A 300 0.39 8.02 2.12
CA ILE A 300 -0.21 8.17 0.78
C ILE A 300 -1.59 7.50 0.70
N ASN A 301 -1.81 6.37 1.38
CA ASN A 301 -3.14 5.75 1.46
C ASN A 301 -4.15 6.68 2.15
N GLU A 302 -3.76 7.33 3.24
CA GLU A 302 -4.59 8.34 3.91
C GLU A 302 -4.99 9.48 2.96
N ILE A 303 -4.03 10.02 2.19
CA ILE A 303 -4.28 11.07 1.20
C ILE A 303 -5.27 10.61 0.11
N VAL A 304 -5.14 9.38 -0.39
CA VAL A 304 -6.08 8.84 -1.39
C VAL A 304 -7.49 8.74 -0.84
N LEU A 305 -7.66 8.26 0.40
CA LEU A 305 -8.96 8.17 1.06
C LEU A 305 -9.57 9.56 1.30
N LEU A 306 -8.77 10.56 1.66
CA LEU A 306 -9.23 11.94 1.82
C LEU A 306 -9.71 12.54 0.49
N TYR A 307 -9.02 12.29 -0.63
CA TYR A 307 -9.51 12.71 -1.96
C TYR A 307 -10.77 11.96 -2.37
N GLU A 308 -10.85 10.65 -2.12
CA GLU A 308 -12.04 9.85 -2.39
C GLU A 308 -13.25 10.36 -1.60
N GLY A 309 -13.06 10.66 -0.30
CA GLY A 309 -14.09 11.28 0.55
C GLY A 309 -14.40 12.73 0.16
N ALA A 310 -13.51 13.44 -0.53
CA ALA A 310 -13.79 14.77 -1.05
C ALA A 310 -14.65 14.74 -2.33
N ALA A 311 -14.73 13.60 -3.00
CA ALA A 311 -15.52 13.38 -4.20
C ALA A 311 -16.97 12.92 -3.93
N GLY A 312 -17.33 12.62 -2.70
CA GLY A 312 -18.70 12.37 -2.20
C GLY A 312 -19.11 13.47 -1.23
#